data_7da9a9be95164da6b8cbdc5f710cd2be
#
_entry.id   7da9a9be95164da6b8cbdc5f710cd2be
#
_cell.length_a   1.000
_cell.length_b   1.000
_cell.length_c   1.000
_cell.angle_alpha   90.00
_cell.angle_beta   90.00
_cell.angle_gamma   90.00
#
_symmetry.space_group_name_H-M   'P 1'
#
loop_
_entity.id
_entity.type
_entity.pdbx_description
1 polymer ?
#
loop_
_entity_poly.entity_id
_entity_poly.type
_entity_poly.pdbx_seq_one_letter_code
_entity_poly.pdbx_strand_id
1 'polypeptide(L)'
;MDNILIVGADQGIGYYMVQSLLESGNRVAVLDINTKHISELADSFPDRLLVFEADAGDAESVSEGVQKAFDAFGSIDIAIHNACLCTFESEPETEIETYRKVMDVNYYGALRLAKAVLPIMREAKHGRLIFTSSGVGVTGFKNISPYASSKGAIESLAKCLAIENEHYGISVHIFHPPLTDTGSASGLPIPKEFKANAQKVGQGFAKHINSKRFIIYPNVSQAFSMFLSYRHPLRFGKLLTKATEGVESKDAQSHNRTNINTEG
;
A
#
# COMPACT_ATOMS: atom_id res chain seq x y z
N MET A 1 -17.38 3.75 -15.92
CA MET A 1 -16.47 4.85 -15.51
C MET A 1 -16.71 5.08 -14.04
N ASP A 2 -15.72 4.75 -13.22
CA ASP A 2 -15.82 4.85 -11.76
C ASP A 2 -15.10 6.13 -11.28
N ASN A 3 -15.59 6.73 -10.20
CA ASN A 3 -14.93 7.81 -9.46
C ASN A 3 -14.11 7.17 -8.34
N ILE A 4 -12.79 7.27 -8.43
CA ILE A 4 -11.87 6.53 -7.57
C ILE A 4 -11.05 7.51 -6.74
N LEU A 5 -10.98 7.31 -5.43
CA LEU A 5 -10.13 8.07 -4.52
C LEU A 5 -8.97 7.18 -4.06
N ILE A 6 -7.73 7.68 -4.13
CA ILE A 6 -6.53 6.94 -3.70
C ILE A 6 -5.71 7.80 -2.75
N VAL A 7 -5.43 7.28 -1.56
CA VAL A 7 -4.49 7.88 -0.61
C VAL A 7 -3.14 7.20 -0.75
N GLY A 8 -2.09 7.97 -1.07
CA GLY A 8 -0.72 7.46 -1.26
C GLY A 8 -0.46 6.98 -2.69
N ALA A 9 -0.30 7.91 -3.64
CA ALA A 9 -0.12 7.57 -5.06
C ALA A 9 0.86 8.46 -5.83
N ASP A 10 1.66 9.29 -5.18
CA ASP A 10 2.66 10.11 -5.88
C ASP A 10 3.76 9.26 -6.54
N GLN A 11 4.02 8.06 -6.01
CA GLN A 11 5.08 7.19 -6.53
C GLN A 11 4.76 5.69 -6.37
N GLY A 12 5.61 4.85 -6.93
CA GLY A 12 5.57 3.41 -6.75
C GLY A 12 4.31 2.76 -7.30
N ILE A 13 3.75 1.79 -6.56
CA ILE A 13 2.55 1.04 -6.98
C ILE A 13 1.36 1.97 -7.22
N GLY A 14 1.16 2.95 -6.33
CA GLY A 14 0.04 3.90 -6.41
C GLY A 14 0.06 4.70 -7.70
N TYR A 15 1.21 5.26 -8.08
CA TYR A 15 1.38 6.04 -9.31
C TYR A 15 0.97 5.26 -10.56
N TYR A 16 1.52 4.05 -10.73
CA TYR A 16 1.20 3.23 -11.90
C TYR A 16 -0.22 2.66 -11.88
N MET A 17 -0.81 2.48 -10.69
CA MET A 17 -2.22 2.14 -10.57
C MET A 17 -3.11 3.30 -11.04
N VAL A 18 -2.84 4.54 -10.61
CA VAL A 18 -3.54 5.75 -11.06
C VAL A 18 -3.45 5.89 -12.58
N GLN A 19 -2.24 5.83 -13.14
CA GLN A 19 -2.04 5.91 -14.59
C GLN A 19 -2.91 4.90 -15.34
N SER A 20 -2.87 3.63 -14.94
CA SER A 20 -3.63 2.57 -15.60
C SER A 20 -5.15 2.73 -15.46
N LEU A 21 -5.63 3.26 -14.31
CA LEU A 21 -7.04 3.54 -14.09
C LEU A 21 -7.54 4.69 -14.98
N LEU A 22 -6.73 5.75 -15.15
CA LEU A 22 -7.02 6.86 -16.05
C LEU A 22 -7.04 6.41 -17.51
N GLU A 23 -6.05 5.61 -17.93
CA GLU A 23 -6.01 5.01 -19.27
C GLU A 23 -7.24 4.13 -19.57
N SER A 24 -7.80 3.50 -18.53
CA SER A 24 -9.03 2.69 -18.59
C SER A 24 -10.32 3.54 -18.57
N GLY A 25 -10.22 4.87 -18.58
CA GLY A 25 -11.36 5.78 -18.69
C GLY A 25 -12.00 6.20 -17.36
N ASN A 26 -11.40 5.86 -16.20
CA ASN A 26 -11.92 6.28 -14.90
C ASN A 26 -11.54 7.71 -14.55
N ARG A 27 -12.19 8.29 -13.54
CA ARG A 27 -11.79 9.54 -12.88
C ARG A 27 -11.10 9.19 -11.57
N VAL A 28 -9.98 9.83 -11.28
CA VAL A 28 -9.18 9.53 -10.09
C VAL A 28 -8.90 10.79 -9.30
N ALA A 29 -9.15 10.80 -8.00
CA ALA A 29 -8.66 11.79 -7.06
C ALA A 29 -7.54 11.17 -6.22
N VAL A 30 -6.43 11.86 -6.10
CA VAL A 30 -5.26 11.43 -5.32
C VAL A 30 -5.09 12.34 -4.12
N LEU A 31 -4.92 11.74 -2.95
CA LEU A 31 -4.47 12.37 -1.72
C LEU A 31 -3.07 11.86 -1.41
N ASP A 32 -2.08 12.72 -1.35
CA ASP A 32 -0.72 12.36 -0.98
C ASP A 32 -0.03 13.52 -0.25
N ILE A 33 0.88 13.21 0.66
CA ILE A 33 1.69 14.22 1.36
C ILE A 33 2.72 14.87 0.42
N ASN A 34 3.07 14.20 -0.67
CA ASN A 34 3.89 14.69 -1.76
C ASN A 34 3.13 14.49 -3.08
N THR A 35 2.95 15.56 -3.83
CA THR A 35 2.15 15.54 -5.06
C THR A 35 2.95 15.82 -6.32
N LYS A 36 4.28 15.86 -6.23
CA LYS A 36 5.15 16.31 -7.32
C LYS A 36 5.00 15.48 -8.60
N HIS A 37 5.15 14.16 -8.49
CA HIS A 37 5.13 13.28 -9.68
C HIS A 37 3.71 13.08 -10.21
N ILE A 38 2.73 12.97 -9.31
CA ILE A 38 1.34 12.75 -9.73
C ILE A 38 0.74 14.02 -10.37
N SER A 39 1.22 15.21 -10.01
CA SER A 39 0.81 16.45 -10.65
C SER A 39 1.28 16.55 -12.09
N GLU A 40 2.47 16.03 -12.42
CA GLU A 40 2.95 15.94 -13.80
C GLU A 40 2.05 15.03 -14.67
N LEU A 41 1.49 13.98 -14.07
CA LEU A 41 0.52 13.12 -14.74
C LEU A 41 -0.83 13.84 -14.97
N ALA A 42 -1.21 14.77 -14.09
CA ALA A 42 -2.47 15.50 -14.18
C ALA A 42 -2.56 16.34 -15.47
N ASP A 43 -1.45 16.84 -15.97
CA ASP A 43 -1.39 17.60 -17.23
C ASP A 43 -1.87 16.75 -18.43
N SER A 44 -1.69 15.44 -18.37
CA SER A 44 -2.17 14.51 -19.40
C SER A 44 -3.64 14.10 -19.25
N PHE A 45 -4.25 14.37 -18.09
CA PHE A 45 -5.63 13.98 -17.78
C PHE A 45 -6.39 15.09 -17.03
N PRO A 46 -6.45 16.34 -17.55
CA PRO A 46 -6.91 17.52 -16.83
C PRO A 46 -8.33 17.41 -16.27
N ASP A 47 -9.23 16.69 -16.96
CA ASP A 47 -10.64 16.54 -16.55
C ASP A 47 -10.89 15.26 -15.71
N ARG A 48 -9.87 14.43 -15.50
CA ARG A 48 -10.04 13.10 -14.91
C ARG A 48 -9.12 12.82 -13.74
N LEU A 49 -8.05 13.58 -13.55
CA LEU A 49 -7.17 13.45 -12.40
C LEU A 49 -7.23 14.71 -11.55
N LEU A 50 -7.65 14.55 -10.30
CA LEU A 50 -7.56 15.57 -9.27
C LEU A 50 -6.45 15.21 -8.28
N VAL A 51 -5.67 16.18 -7.88
CA VAL A 51 -4.56 15.98 -6.94
C VAL A 51 -4.71 16.93 -5.78
N PHE A 52 -4.69 16.41 -4.57
CA PHE A 52 -4.78 17.17 -3.34
C PHE A 52 -3.63 16.78 -2.41
N GLU A 53 -2.94 17.77 -1.88
CA GLU A 53 -1.97 17.52 -0.80
C GLU A 53 -2.73 17.18 0.49
N ALA A 54 -2.41 16.02 1.09
CA ALA A 54 -3.03 15.55 2.32
C ALA A 54 -2.13 14.57 3.06
N ASP A 55 -2.08 14.69 4.39
CA ASP A 55 -1.38 13.77 5.26
C ASP A 55 -2.33 12.65 5.74
N ALA A 56 -2.00 11.40 5.44
CA ALA A 56 -2.75 10.23 5.95
C ALA A 56 -2.70 10.13 7.49
N GLY A 57 -1.71 10.73 8.13
CA GLY A 57 -1.59 10.86 9.58
C GLY A 57 -2.54 11.89 10.21
N ASP A 58 -3.19 12.75 9.42
CA ASP A 58 -4.09 13.79 9.89
C ASP A 58 -5.54 13.52 9.47
N ALA A 59 -6.44 13.49 10.44
CA ALA A 59 -7.84 13.17 10.22
C ALA A 59 -8.59 14.29 9.47
N GLU A 60 -8.28 15.54 9.76
CA GLU A 60 -8.89 16.70 9.11
C GLU A 60 -8.44 16.77 7.66
N SER A 61 -7.13 16.64 7.40
CA SER A 61 -6.55 16.62 6.06
C SER A 61 -7.18 15.53 5.18
N VAL A 62 -7.32 14.31 5.69
CA VAL A 62 -7.98 13.20 4.96
C VAL A 62 -9.46 13.53 4.70
N SER A 63 -10.19 14.02 5.71
CA SER A 63 -11.62 14.33 5.59
C SER A 63 -11.89 15.43 4.57
N GLU A 64 -11.10 16.51 4.61
CA GLU A 64 -11.18 17.60 3.61
C GLU A 64 -10.88 17.11 2.20
N GLY A 65 -9.83 16.29 2.04
CA GLY A 65 -9.49 15.73 0.73
C GLY A 65 -10.58 14.84 0.16
N VAL A 66 -11.21 14.01 1.00
CA VAL A 66 -12.38 13.20 0.63
C VAL A 66 -13.56 14.08 0.21
N GLN A 67 -13.85 15.14 0.97
CA GLN A 67 -14.95 16.08 0.65
C GLN A 67 -14.70 16.79 -0.67
N LYS A 68 -13.48 17.32 -0.90
CA LYS A 68 -13.10 17.97 -2.17
C LYS A 68 -13.27 17.02 -3.38
N ALA A 69 -12.87 15.75 -3.21
CA ALA A 69 -13.05 14.75 -4.26
C ALA A 69 -14.54 14.45 -4.51
N PHE A 70 -15.35 14.35 -3.46
CA PHE A 70 -16.79 14.13 -3.55
C PHE A 70 -17.49 15.32 -4.23
N ASP A 71 -17.18 16.54 -3.84
CA ASP A 71 -17.76 17.77 -4.42
C ASP A 71 -17.45 17.87 -5.93
N ALA A 72 -16.24 17.50 -6.33
CA ALA A 72 -15.83 17.57 -7.73
C ALA A 72 -16.41 16.44 -8.60
N PHE A 73 -16.58 15.23 -8.05
CA PHE A 73 -17.01 14.06 -8.81
C PHE A 73 -18.49 13.74 -8.65
N GLY A 74 -19.12 14.16 -7.56
CA GLY A 74 -20.51 13.85 -7.22
C GLY A 74 -20.71 12.47 -6.59
N SER A 75 -19.74 11.57 -6.65
CA SER A 75 -19.71 10.27 -5.96
C SER A 75 -18.27 9.80 -5.72
N ILE A 76 -18.10 8.83 -4.82
CA ILE A 76 -16.88 8.06 -4.63
C ILE A 76 -17.26 6.58 -4.72
N ASP A 77 -17.01 5.96 -5.86
CA ASP A 77 -17.38 4.57 -6.10
C ASP A 77 -16.36 3.59 -5.49
N ILE A 78 -15.08 3.97 -5.53
CA ILE A 78 -13.96 3.19 -5.00
C ILE A 78 -13.04 4.09 -4.18
N ALA A 79 -12.70 3.70 -2.96
CA ALA A 79 -11.69 4.37 -2.15
C ALA A 79 -10.56 3.40 -1.79
N ILE A 80 -9.32 3.84 -1.93
CA ILE A 80 -8.13 3.00 -1.74
C ILE A 80 -7.16 3.68 -0.78
N HIS A 81 -6.79 3.00 0.31
CA HIS A 81 -5.66 3.40 1.14
C HIS A 81 -4.41 2.62 0.72
N ASN A 82 -3.47 3.32 0.11
CA ASN A 82 -2.20 2.77 -0.35
C ASN A 82 -0.99 3.43 0.30
N ALA A 83 -1.16 4.55 1.01
CA ALA A 83 -0.09 5.19 1.77
C ALA A 83 0.53 4.22 2.78
N CYS A 84 1.85 4.26 2.91
CA CYS A 84 2.53 3.45 3.91
C CYS A 84 3.89 4.02 4.31
N LEU A 85 4.20 3.84 5.58
CA LEU A 85 5.53 3.99 6.16
C LEU A 85 6.08 2.59 6.45
N CYS A 86 7.27 2.27 5.91
CA CYS A 86 7.97 1.02 6.17
C CYS A 86 9.32 1.34 6.81
N THR A 87 9.61 0.70 7.93
CA THR A 87 10.89 0.80 8.65
C THR A 87 11.56 -0.56 8.70
N PHE A 88 12.88 -0.57 8.72
CA PHE A 88 13.69 -1.77 8.82
C PHE A 88 14.75 -1.59 9.90
N GLU A 89 14.47 -2.11 11.10
CA GLU A 89 15.30 -1.97 12.28
C GLU A 89 15.02 -3.13 13.24
N SER A 90 16.06 -3.58 13.97
CA SER A 90 15.91 -4.68 14.92
C SER A 90 14.98 -4.30 16.09
N GLU A 91 14.22 -5.26 16.62
CA GLU A 91 13.26 -4.99 17.69
C GLU A 91 13.90 -4.33 18.93
N PRO A 92 15.07 -4.77 19.42
CA PRO A 92 15.71 -4.13 20.57
C PRO A 92 16.16 -2.68 20.35
N GLU A 93 16.38 -2.30 19.08
CA GLU A 93 16.82 -0.95 18.70
C GLU A 93 15.64 -0.05 18.32
N THR A 94 14.49 -0.65 17.98
CA THR A 94 13.32 0.09 17.51
C THR A 94 12.57 0.73 18.68
N GLU A 95 12.54 2.05 18.71
CA GLU A 95 11.80 2.80 19.72
C GLU A 95 10.29 2.64 19.57
N ILE A 96 9.54 2.70 20.66
CA ILE A 96 8.06 2.61 20.66
C ILE A 96 7.42 3.70 19.79
N GLU A 97 8.08 4.85 19.64
CA GLU A 97 7.60 5.95 18.79
C GLU A 97 7.64 5.59 17.31
N THR A 98 8.59 4.78 16.87
CA THR A 98 8.60 4.22 15.52
C THR A 98 7.37 3.35 15.25
N TYR A 99 6.99 2.49 16.21
CA TYR A 99 5.75 1.71 16.11
C TYR A 99 4.52 2.62 16.02
N ARG A 100 4.45 3.68 16.84
CA ARG A 100 3.33 4.65 16.80
C ARG A 100 3.22 5.33 15.46
N LYS A 101 4.31 5.85 14.91
CA LYS A 101 4.34 6.51 13.59
C LYS A 101 3.92 5.57 12.46
N VAL A 102 4.45 4.35 12.46
CA VAL A 102 4.08 3.35 11.44
C VAL A 102 2.61 2.97 11.55
N MET A 103 2.10 2.75 12.77
CA MET A 103 0.67 2.49 13.00
C MET A 103 -0.20 3.68 12.59
N ASP A 104 0.24 4.90 12.85
CA ASP A 104 -0.52 6.10 12.56
C ASP A 104 -0.74 6.29 11.07
N VAL A 105 0.30 6.20 10.26
CA VAL A 105 0.18 6.30 8.80
C VAL A 105 -0.54 5.10 8.21
N ASN A 106 -0.14 3.88 8.58
CA ASN A 106 -0.60 2.68 7.89
C ASN A 106 -2.01 2.25 8.33
N TYR A 107 -2.22 2.09 9.64
CA TYR A 107 -3.47 1.58 10.19
C TYR A 107 -4.49 2.70 10.45
N TYR A 108 -4.09 3.72 11.21
CA TYR A 108 -5.02 4.83 11.49
C TYR A 108 -5.32 5.65 10.24
N GLY A 109 -4.37 5.81 9.31
CA GLY A 109 -4.64 6.41 8.00
C GLY A 109 -5.71 5.65 7.22
N ALA A 110 -5.64 4.31 7.19
CA ALA A 110 -6.67 3.47 6.61
C ALA A 110 -8.03 3.63 7.31
N LEU A 111 -8.03 3.72 8.64
CA LEU A 111 -9.24 3.95 9.44
C LEU A 111 -9.81 5.36 9.21
N ARG A 112 -8.96 6.41 9.11
CA ARG A 112 -9.38 7.79 8.77
C ARG A 112 -10.09 7.83 7.42
N LEU A 113 -9.49 7.23 6.39
CA LEU A 113 -10.13 7.12 5.09
C LEU A 113 -11.48 6.39 5.19
N ALA A 114 -11.54 5.25 5.87
CA ALA A 114 -12.79 4.52 6.06
C ALA A 114 -13.88 5.38 6.75
N LYS A 115 -13.50 6.10 7.80
CA LYS A 115 -14.40 7.01 8.53
C LYS A 115 -14.95 8.14 7.64
N ALA A 116 -14.14 8.66 6.72
CA ALA A 116 -14.51 9.74 5.83
C ALA A 116 -15.42 9.24 4.67
N VAL A 117 -15.13 8.07 4.07
CA VAL A 117 -15.84 7.63 2.86
C VAL A 117 -17.07 6.76 3.16
N LEU A 118 -17.09 5.97 4.24
CA LEU A 118 -18.18 5.05 4.54
C LEU A 118 -19.55 5.76 4.74
N PRO A 119 -19.66 6.94 5.38
CA PRO A 119 -20.92 7.67 5.42
C PRO A 119 -21.50 7.97 4.04
N ILE A 120 -20.65 8.44 3.11
CA ILE A 120 -20.98 8.76 1.72
C ILE A 120 -21.47 7.49 0.99
N MET A 121 -20.71 6.41 1.10
CA MET A 121 -21.03 5.12 0.46
C MET A 121 -22.32 4.48 1.04
N ARG A 122 -22.56 4.62 2.35
CA ARG A 122 -23.80 4.11 2.99
C ARG A 122 -25.03 4.85 2.50
N GLU A 123 -24.97 6.17 2.34
CA GLU A 123 -26.04 6.98 1.77
C GLU A 123 -26.31 6.58 0.32
N ALA A 124 -25.25 6.39 -0.47
CA ALA A 124 -25.35 5.92 -1.86
C ALA A 124 -25.78 4.44 -1.97
N LYS A 125 -25.73 3.65 -0.88
CA LYS A 125 -25.93 2.19 -0.85
C LYS A 125 -25.05 1.45 -1.87
N HIS A 126 -23.89 2.00 -2.12
CA HIS A 126 -22.91 1.49 -3.07
C HIS A 126 -21.53 1.98 -2.68
N GLY A 127 -20.53 1.12 -2.86
CA GLY A 127 -19.14 1.52 -2.69
C GLY A 127 -18.20 0.34 -2.57
N ARG A 128 -16.92 0.65 -2.78
CA ARG A 128 -15.83 -0.29 -2.63
C ARG A 128 -14.68 0.35 -1.87
N LEU A 129 -14.32 -0.22 -0.73
CA LEU A 129 -13.19 0.23 0.08
C LEU A 129 -12.06 -0.80 -0.02
N ILE A 130 -10.85 -0.34 -0.35
CA ILE A 130 -9.70 -1.22 -0.56
C ILE A 130 -8.52 -0.74 0.29
N PHE A 131 -7.86 -1.66 1.00
CA PHE A 131 -6.66 -1.37 1.75
C PHE A 131 -5.47 -2.13 1.18
N THR A 132 -4.34 -1.45 1.00
CA THR A 132 -3.08 -2.12 0.63
C THR A 132 -2.43 -2.70 1.87
N SER A 133 -2.49 -4.03 2.01
CA SER A 133 -1.75 -4.80 3.01
C SER A 133 -0.38 -5.25 2.47
N SER A 134 0.17 -6.30 3.01
CA SER A 134 1.43 -6.91 2.58
C SER A 134 1.49 -8.35 3.09
N GLY A 135 2.19 -9.23 2.37
CA GLY A 135 2.47 -10.59 2.82
C GLY A 135 3.13 -10.66 4.19
N VAL A 136 3.89 -9.63 4.57
CA VAL A 136 4.54 -9.59 5.88
C VAL A 136 3.57 -9.34 7.04
N GLY A 137 2.39 -8.84 6.80
CA GLY A 137 1.31 -8.79 7.80
C GLY A 137 0.86 -10.19 8.26
N VAL A 138 1.13 -11.21 7.43
CA VAL A 138 0.86 -12.62 7.75
C VAL A 138 2.09 -13.34 8.29
N THR A 139 3.25 -13.14 7.65
CA THR A 139 4.45 -13.94 7.93
C THR A 139 5.38 -13.27 8.96
N GLY A 140 5.47 -11.94 8.96
CA GLY A 140 6.58 -11.23 9.57
C GLY A 140 7.94 -11.68 8.98
N PHE A 141 8.99 -11.01 9.35
CA PHE A 141 10.39 -11.47 9.30
C PHE A 141 11.24 -10.53 10.17
N LYS A 142 12.53 -10.82 10.35
CA LYS A 142 13.43 -10.05 11.21
C LYS A 142 13.51 -8.58 10.79
N ASN A 143 13.57 -7.67 11.74
CA ASN A 143 13.76 -6.23 11.56
C ASN A 143 12.60 -5.46 10.91
N ILE A 144 11.36 -6.01 10.86
CA ILE A 144 10.22 -5.36 10.20
C ILE A 144 8.97 -5.28 11.08
N SER A 145 9.11 -5.49 12.38
CA SER A 145 7.98 -5.65 13.29
C SER A 145 6.98 -4.48 13.31
N PRO A 146 7.37 -3.18 13.25
CA PRO A 146 6.40 -2.08 13.20
C PRO A 146 5.52 -2.15 11.96
N TYR A 147 6.14 -2.37 10.79
CA TYR A 147 5.43 -2.46 9.52
C TYR A 147 4.55 -3.71 9.45
N ALA A 148 5.08 -4.88 9.81
CA ALA A 148 4.35 -6.14 9.77
C ALA A 148 3.10 -6.10 10.67
N SER A 149 3.22 -5.58 11.90
CA SER A 149 2.08 -5.45 12.82
C SER A 149 1.03 -4.49 12.29
N SER A 150 1.40 -3.36 11.68
CA SER A 150 0.45 -2.44 11.07
C SER A 150 -0.33 -3.07 9.91
N LYS A 151 0.33 -3.88 9.08
CA LYS A 151 -0.32 -4.57 7.96
C LYS A 151 -1.24 -5.71 8.43
N GLY A 152 -0.87 -6.41 9.50
CA GLY A 152 -1.76 -7.37 10.16
C GLY A 152 -3.01 -6.72 10.77
N ALA A 153 -2.85 -5.53 11.38
CA ALA A 153 -3.97 -4.75 11.91
C ALA A 153 -4.96 -4.31 10.82
N ILE A 154 -4.44 -3.86 9.65
CA ILE A 154 -5.27 -3.51 8.48
C ILE A 154 -6.11 -4.70 8.02
N GLU A 155 -5.56 -5.91 7.98
CA GLU A 155 -6.31 -7.10 7.57
C GLU A 155 -7.47 -7.43 8.52
N SER A 156 -7.26 -7.25 9.82
CA SER A 156 -8.31 -7.44 10.81
C SER A 156 -9.39 -6.37 10.70
N LEU A 157 -9.01 -5.10 10.52
CA LEU A 157 -9.94 -4.00 10.28
C LEU A 157 -10.79 -4.25 9.04
N ALA A 158 -10.18 -4.63 7.92
CA ALA A 158 -10.87 -4.88 6.66
C ALA A 158 -11.93 -5.98 6.79
N LYS A 159 -11.66 -7.06 7.54
CA LYS A 159 -12.63 -8.14 7.81
C LYS A 159 -13.86 -7.63 8.57
N CYS A 160 -13.63 -6.85 9.64
CA CYS A 160 -14.75 -6.28 10.42
C CYS A 160 -15.58 -5.33 9.55
N LEU A 161 -14.93 -4.41 8.83
CA LEU A 161 -15.64 -3.46 7.97
C LEU A 161 -16.39 -4.14 6.82
N ALA A 162 -15.86 -5.24 6.27
CA ALA A 162 -16.55 -6.01 5.24
C ALA A 162 -17.87 -6.59 5.76
N ILE A 163 -17.87 -7.19 6.95
CA ILE A 163 -19.05 -7.76 7.58
C ILE A 163 -20.08 -6.66 7.96
N GLU A 164 -19.59 -5.58 8.57
CA GLU A 164 -20.42 -4.48 9.07
C GLU A 164 -21.12 -3.68 7.96
N ASN A 165 -20.53 -3.64 6.76
CA ASN A 165 -21.02 -2.78 5.68
C ASN A 165 -21.67 -3.52 4.51
N GLU A 166 -21.71 -4.86 4.53
CA GLU A 166 -22.30 -5.68 3.48
C GLU A 166 -23.78 -5.33 3.22
N HIS A 167 -24.55 -5.11 4.28
CA HIS A 167 -25.97 -4.78 4.17
C HIS A 167 -26.26 -3.38 3.60
N TYR A 168 -25.24 -2.52 3.51
CA TYR A 168 -25.31 -1.23 2.80
C TYR A 168 -24.91 -1.34 1.32
N GLY A 169 -24.61 -2.54 0.81
CA GLY A 169 -24.14 -2.72 -0.55
C GLY A 169 -22.66 -2.30 -0.75
N ILE A 170 -21.89 -2.17 0.34
CA ILE A 170 -20.48 -1.79 0.31
C ILE A 170 -19.61 -3.05 0.43
N SER A 171 -18.64 -3.17 -0.45
CA SER A 171 -17.63 -4.24 -0.38
C SER A 171 -16.29 -3.71 0.13
N VAL A 172 -15.62 -4.49 0.98
CA VAL A 172 -14.30 -4.15 1.49
C VAL A 172 -13.29 -5.23 1.06
N HIS A 173 -12.13 -4.80 0.60
CA HIS A 173 -11.11 -5.66 0.00
C HIS A 173 -9.70 -5.32 0.50
N ILE A 174 -8.77 -6.22 0.27
CA ILE A 174 -7.34 -6.03 0.55
C ILE A 174 -6.55 -6.23 -0.74
N PHE A 175 -5.64 -5.31 -1.07
CA PHE A 175 -4.56 -5.56 -2.02
C PHE A 175 -3.36 -6.21 -1.31
N HIS A 176 -2.86 -7.29 -1.88
CA HIS A 176 -1.65 -7.98 -1.42
C HIS A 176 -0.56 -7.90 -2.51
N PRO A 177 0.27 -6.86 -2.51
CA PRO A 177 1.41 -6.79 -3.42
C PRO A 177 2.50 -7.81 -3.05
N PRO A 178 3.28 -8.29 -4.02
CA PRO A 178 4.58 -8.89 -3.75
C PRO A 178 5.54 -7.83 -3.19
N LEU A 179 6.71 -8.26 -2.70
CA LEU A 179 7.79 -7.32 -2.44
C LEU A 179 8.11 -6.57 -3.73
N THR A 180 7.96 -5.25 -3.70
CA THR A 180 8.00 -4.39 -4.89
C THR A 180 9.10 -3.34 -4.76
N ASP A 181 9.79 -3.04 -5.85
CA ASP A 181 10.79 -1.97 -5.89
C ASP A 181 10.09 -0.61 -5.87
N THR A 182 10.05 0.00 -4.68
CA THR A 182 9.40 1.28 -4.39
C THR A 182 10.25 2.07 -3.42
N GLY A 183 10.02 3.39 -3.34
CA GLY A 183 10.67 4.24 -2.35
C GLY A 183 10.48 3.73 -0.91
N SER A 184 9.29 3.27 -0.55
CA SER A 184 9.00 2.70 0.78
C SER A 184 9.79 1.42 1.09
N ALA A 185 10.22 0.67 0.07
CA ALA A 185 10.99 -0.56 0.21
C ALA A 185 12.51 -0.35 -0.03
N SER A 186 12.96 0.89 -0.21
CA SER A 186 14.37 1.20 -0.52
C SER A 186 15.32 0.83 0.62
N GLY A 187 14.87 0.96 1.88
CA GLY A 187 15.65 0.60 3.07
C GLY A 187 15.75 -0.91 3.34
N LEU A 188 15.04 -1.76 2.59
CA LEU A 188 15.12 -3.20 2.78
C LEU A 188 16.39 -3.76 2.11
N PRO A 189 17.23 -4.53 2.83
CA PRO A 189 18.46 -5.13 2.31
C PRO A 189 18.13 -6.35 1.42
N ILE A 190 17.38 -6.11 0.35
CA ILE A 190 17.00 -7.12 -0.65
C ILE A 190 17.36 -6.58 -2.03
N PRO A 191 18.14 -7.33 -2.83
CA PRO A 191 18.51 -6.90 -4.16
C PRO A 191 17.30 -6.57 -5.03
N LYS A 192 17.45 -5.60 -5.94
CA LYS A 192 16.35 -5.14 -6.81
C LYS A 192 15.80 -6.25 -7.69
N GLU A 193 16.62 -7.19 -8.13
CA GLU A 193 16.23 -8.34 -8.94
C GLU A 193 15.24 -9.28 -8.27
N PHE A 194 15.14 -9.26 -6.93
CA PHE A 194 14.14 -10.00 -6.16
C PHE A 194 12.90 -9.17 -5.85
N LYS A 195 12.90 -7.90 -6.19
CA LYS A 195 11.74 -7.01 -6.04
C LYS A 195 10.94 -6.98 -7.34
N ALA A 196 9.62 -7.06 -7.23
CA ALA A 196 8.72 -6.94 -8.38
C ALA A 196 8.76 -5.50 -8.93
N ASN A 197 8.55 -5.37 -10.22
CA ASN A 197 8.44 -4.07 -10.88
C ASN A 197 7.15 -3.35 -10.46
N ALA A 198 7.24 -2.13 -9.93
CA ALA A 198 6.12 -1.36 -9.42
C ALA A 198 5.04 -1.08 -10.49
N GLN A 199 5.45 -0.85 -11.72
CA GLN A 199 4.53 -0.63 -12.84
C GLN A 199 3.66 -1.86 -13.10
N LYS A 200 4.27 -3.05 -13.19
CA LYS A 200 3.53 -4.31 -13.40
C LYS A 200 2.56 -4.61 -12.25
N VAL A 201 2.95 -4.28 -11.01
CA VAL A 201 2.11 -4.47 -9.83
C VAL A 201 0.94 -3.50 -9.82
N GLY A 202 1.18 -2.21 -10.07
CA GLY A 202 0.13 -1.19 -10.16
C GLY A 202 -0.88 -1.47 -11.26
N GLN A 203 -0.41 -1.80 -12.48
CA GLN A 203 -1.27 -2.22 -13.59
C GLN A 203 -2.07 -3.49 -13.26
N GLY A 204 -1.44 -4.46 -12.57
CA GLY A 204 -2.12 -5.67 -12.14
C GLY A 204 -3.26 -5.39 -11.16
N PHE A 205 -3.09 -4.47 -10.22
CA PHE A 205 -4.18 -4.05 -9.31
C PHE A 205 -5.26 -3.26 -10.05
N ALA A 206 -4.91 -2.31 -10.92
CA ALA A 206 -5.87 -1.58 -11.73
C ALA A 206 -6.76 -2.53 -12.56
N LYS A 207 -6.15 -3.55 -13.19
CA LYS A 207 -6.88 -4.58 -13.94
C LYS A 207 -7.86 -5.39 -13.08
N HIS A 208 -7.54 -5.61 -11.80
CA HIS A 208 -8.34 -6.43 -10.90
C HIS A 208 -9.14 -5.60 -9.87
N ILE A 209 -9.25 -4.28 -10.06
CA ILE A 209 -9.89 -3.37 -9.10
C ILE A 209 -11.35 -3.76 -8.79
N ASN A 210 -12.05 -4.32 -9.77
CA ASN A 210 -13.43 -4.77 -9.66
C ASN A 210 -13.57 -6.27 -9.26
N SER A 211 -12.48 -6.91 -8.79
CA SER A 211 -12.53 -8.28 -8.30
C SER A 211 -13.49 -8.42 -7.11
N LYS A 212 -14.31 -9.47 -7.12
CA LYS A 212 -15.22 -9.81 -6.01
C LYS A 212 -14.53 -10.55 -4.86
N ARG A 213 -13.23 -10.89 -4.99
CA ARG A 213 -12.47 -11.57 -3.95
C ARG A 213 -12.13 -10.60 -2.83
N PHE A 214 -12.22 -11.04 -1.58
CA PHE A 214 -11.82 -10.25 -0.43
C PHE A 214 -10.33 -9.84 -0.52
N ILE A 215 -9.45 -10.77 -0.90
CA ILE A 215 -8.04 -10.48 -1.15
C ILE A 215 -7.80 -10.44 -2.66
N ILE A 216 -7.24 -9.34 -3.14
CA ILE A 216 -6.92 -9.07 -4.53
C ILE A 216 -5.41 -9.14 -4.71
N TYR A 217 -4.97 -9.97 -5.64
CA TYR A 217 -3.56 -10.13 -6.01
C TYR A 217 -3.32 -9.56 -7.41
N PRO A 218 -2.13 -8.99 -7.67
CA PRO A 218 -1.83 -8.45 -9.00
C PRO A 218 -1.68 -9.56 -10.06
N ASN A 219 -1.39 -10.79 -9.64
CA ASN A 219 -1.26 -11.96 -10.52
C ASN A 219 -1.44 -13.29 -9.76
N VAL A 220 -1.53 -14.38 -10.50
CA VAL A 220 -1.77 -15.74 -9.97
C VAL A 220 -0.58 -16.26 -9.13
N SER A 221 0.65 -15.93 -9.53
CA SER A 221 1.86 -16.34 -8.80
C SER A 221 1.85 -15.79 -7.37
N GLN A 222 1.48 -14.52 -7.20
CA GLN A 222 1.34 -13.91 -5.89
C GLN A 222 0.23 -14.56 -5.07
N ALA A 223 -0.90 -14.90 -5.68
CA ALA A 223 -1.99 -15.58 -4.98
C ALA A 223 -1.53 -16.93 -4.43
N PHE A 224 -0.76 -17.70 -5.20
CA PHE A 224 -0.22 -19.00 -4.77
C PHE A 224 0.82 -18.85 -3.65
N SER A 225 1.74 -17.89 -3.78
CA SER A 225 2.73 -17.59 -2.73
C SER A 225 2.05 -17.24 -1.41
N MET A 226 1.01 -16.41 -1.46
CA MET A 226 0.26 -16.01 -0.26
C MET A 226 -0.54 -17.17 0.35
N PHE A 227 -1.13 -18.04 -0.45
CA PHE A 227 -1.78 -19.25 0.05
C PHE A 227 -0.83 -20.10 0.91
N LEU A 228 0.39 -20.29 0.45
CA LEU A 228 1.41 -21.01 1.21
C LEU A 228 1.85 -20.25 2.47
N SER A 229 1.99 -18.93 2.37
CA SER A 229 2.37 -18.05 3.48
C SER A 229 1.35 -18.10 4.62
N TYR A 230 0.05 -18.05 4.31
CA TYR A 230 -1.01 -18.19 5.31
C TYR A 230 -0.99 -19.55 6.01
N ARG A 231 -0.59 -20.61 5.30
CA ARG A 231 -0.54 -21.97 5.87
C ARG A 231 0.70 -22.22 6.74
N HIS A 232 1.82 -21.54 6.43
CA HIS A 232 3.10 -21.74 7.11
C HIS A 232 3.82 -20.41 7.42
N PRO A 233 3.19 -19.48 8.18
CA PRO A 233 3.68 -18.10 8.31
C PRO A 233 5.12 -18.01 8.84
N LEU A 234 5.45 -18.75 9.92
CA LEU A 234 6.79 -18.70 10.49
C LEU A 234 7.88 -19.32 9.59
N ARG A 235 7.52 -20.32 8.76
CA ARG A 235 8.49 -20.89 7.81
C ARG A 235 8.84 -19.88 6.72
N PHE A 236 7.83 -19.17 6.20
CA PHE A 236 8.05 -18.12 5.21
C PHE A 236 8.77 -16.91 5.81
N GLY A 237 8.43 -16.48 7.02
CA GLY A 237 9.14 -15.42 7.72
C GLY A 237 10.63 -15.73 7.92
N LYS A 238 10.96 -16.96 8.34
CA LYS A 238 12.36 -17.43 8.46
C LYS A 238 13.08 -17.47 7.11
N LEU A 239 12.39 -17.84 6.02
CA LEU A 239 12.96 -17.85 4.68
C LEU A 239 13.28 -16.43 4.21
N LEU A 240 12.37 -15.47 4.43
CA LEU A 240 12.58 -14.06 4.13
C LEU A 240 13.73 -13.48 4.96
N THR A 241 13.83 -13.81 6.25
CA THR A 241 14.95 -13.42 7.11
C THR A 241 16.30 -13.89 6.54
N LYS A 242 16.40 -15.16 6.14
CA LYS A 242 17.63 -15.68 5.53
C LYS A 242 17.99 -14.98 4.22
N ALA A 243 16.99 -14.59 3.44
CA ALA A 243 17.22 -13.85 2.20
C ALA A 243 17.77 -12.45 2.47
N THR A 244 17.32 -11.75 3.52
CA THR A 244 17.85 -10.44 3.93
C THR A 244 19.26 -10.55 4.51
N GLU A 245 19.52 -11.48 5.42
CA GLU A 245 20.85 -11.68 6.04
C GLU A 245 21.91 -12.12 5.03
N GLY A 246 21.54 -12.89 4.02
CA GLY A 246 22.45 -13.32 2.95
C GLY A 246 22.95 -12.16 2.07
N VAL A 247 22.27 -11.04 2.03
CA VAL A 247 22.67 -9.82 1.30
C VAL A 247 23.64 -8.99 2.14
N GLU A 248 23.31 -8.76 3.43
CA GLU A 248 24.20 -8.02 4.35
C GLU A 248 25.60 -8.65 4.42
N SER A 249 25.70 -9.98 4.42
CA SER A 249 26.97 -10.68 4.43
C SER A 249 27.78 -10.51 3.13
N LYS A 250 27.14 -10.39 1.97
CA LYS A 250 27.81 -10.17 0.69
C LYS A 250 28.29 -8.73 0.52
N ASP A 251 27.51 -7.75 0.96
CA ASP A 251 27.89 -6.34 0.91
C ASP A 251 29.03 -6.03 1.87
N ALA A 252 29.05 -6.62 3.08
CA ALA A 252 30.16 -6.54 4.01
C ALA A 252 31.46 -7.15 3.45
N GLN A 253 31.37 -8.27 2.71
CA GLN A 253 32.52 -8.89 2.05
C GLN A 253 33.02 -8.10 0.83
N SER A 254 32.15 -7.41 0.11
CA SER A 254 32.53 -6.57 -1.02
C SER A 254 33.27 -5.29 -0.57
N HIS A 255 32.82 -4.66 0.51
CA HIS A 255 33.48 -3.50 1.12
C HIS A 255 34.85 -3.83 1.66
N ASN A 256 35.05 -5.00 2.29
CA ASN A 256 36.37 -5.45 2.75
C ASN A 256 37.36 -5.75 1.59
N ARG A 257 36.86 -6.23 0.44
CA ARG A 257 37.73 -6.48 -0.74
C ARG A 257 38.17 -5.20 -1.45
N THR A 258 37.36 -4.14 -1.42
CA THR A 258 37.70 -2.85 -2.02
C THR A 258 38.73 -2.10 -1.18
N ASN A 259 38.67 -2.21 0.15
CA ASN A 259 39.67 -1.58 1.05
C ASN A 259 41.05 -2.25 1.05
N ILE A 260 41.15 -3.53 0.71
CA ILE A 260 42.42 -4.25 0.62
C ILE A 260 43.17 -3.90 -0.68
N ASN A 261 42.48 -3.45 -1.73
CA ASN A 261 43.08 -3.09 -3.03
C ASN A 261 43.50 -1.61 -3.14
N THR A 262 43.27 -0.80 -2.10
CA THR A 262 43.65 0.63 -2.08
C THR A 262 44.89 0.91 -1.21
N GLU A 263 45.48 -0.09 -0.54
CA GLU A 263 46.69 0.01 0.28
C GLU A 263 47.88 -0.81 -0.29
N GLY A 264 47.89 -1.08 -1.61
CA GLY A 264 48.96 -1.74 -2.31
C GLY A 264 49.70 -0.83 -3.28
#